data_db8f69a7f31251b5f6b720fcbb9f29d6
#
_entry.id   db8f69a7f31251b5f6b720fcbb9f29d6
#
_cell.length_a   1.000
_cell.length_b   1.000
_cell.length_c   1.000
_cell.angle_alpha   90.00
_cell.angle_beta   90.00
_cell.angle_gamma   90.00
#
_symmetry.space_group_name_H-M   'P 1'
#
loop_
_entity.id
_entity.type
_entity.pdbx_description
1 polymer ?
#
loop_
_entity_poly.entity_id
_entity_poly.type
_entity_poly.pdbx_seq_one_letter_code
_entity_poly.pdbx_strand_id
1 'polypeptide(L)'
;MKKLLLILLCVPIIGFGQEWTFGGQDFDHGFSVQQTTDGGYIIAGNTMSYGNGGEDIILIKTNSSGIEQWSKTFGGTNNEFGYSVQQTSDGGYIISGMTMSFGNGSTDIYLIKTDLSGNEQWTKTLGGTGIEDGSAVQQTTDGGYIIIGSTSSFGNGGGDVYLIKTNSNGVEQWSKTFGGSSGESGYSGLQTIDGGYIACGRTLSFGNGSADVFLVKTDSSGVEQWSKTFGGSGYDVCWSIQQTNNGGYIISGDSHVGGVGQNIYLIKTDANGIEEWSKTFSEGNEGNSVQQTTDGGYIITGDTYSSNSLYGGYEAAYLIKTDANGVEEWSKSFAGIYSVDSIFSNYGSGWSVQQTNDGGYIITGGTYSYFYGGYDIYLIKTDNNGNVTSTFNIPFNPNRKLQNTVDLLGREIKPQKNITFIEIYDDGTVEKKLIVE
;
A
#
# COMPACT_ATOMS: atom_id res chain seq x y z
N MET A 1 -8.12 -24.36 -54.93
CA MET A 1 -8.38 -24.36 -53.50
C MET A 1 -7.06 -24.38 -52.77
N LYS A 2 -6.48 -23.22 -52.42
CA LYS A 2 -5.26 -23.13 -51.61
C LYS A 2 -5.66 -23.14 -50.15
N LYS A 3 -5.24 -24.17 -49.41
CA LYS A 3 -5.47 -24.24 -47.97
C LYS A 3 -4.62 -23.15 -47.29
N LEU A 4 -5.25 -22.23 -46.64
CA LEU A 4 -4.65 -21.22 -45.77
C LEU A 4 -4.16 -21.96 -44.54
N LEU A 5 -2.83 -22.18 -44.46
CA LEU A 5 -2.22 -22.72 -43.25
C LEU A 5 -2.01 -21.54 -42.28
N LEU A 6 -2.91 -21.42 -41.31
CA LEU A 6 -2.78 -20.48 -40.22
C LEU A 6 -1.67 -21.00 -39.29
N ILE A 7 -0.44 -20.58 -39.52
CA ILE A 7 0.64 -20.81 -38.55
C ILE A 7 0.43 -19.79 -37.44
N LEU A 8 -0.19 -20.24 -36.34
CA LEU A 8 -0.21 -19.52 -35.07
C LEU A 8 1.24 -19.55 -34.55
N LEU A 9 2.06 -18.59 -34.96
CA LEU A 9 3.30 -18.30 -34.24
C LEU A 9 2.88 -17.82 -32.87
N CYS A 10 2.98 -18.70 -31.87
CA CYS A 10 3.12 -18.29 -30.47
C CYS A 10 4.45 -17.54 -30.35
N VAL A 11 4.49 -16.31 -30.81
CA VAL A 11 5.43 -15.34 -30.23
C VAL A 11 4.95 -15.20 -28.81
N PRO A 12 5.82 -15.44 -27.80
CA PRO A 12 5.44 -15.06 -26.44
C PRO A 12 5.06 -13.59 -26.55
N ILE A 13 3.78 -13.31 -26.34
CA ILE A 13 3.33 -11.97 -26.07
C ILE A 13 4.13 -11.64 -24.85
N ILE A 14 5.12 -10.76 -24.95
CA ILE A 14 5.71 -10.11 -23.79
C ILE A 14 4.50 -9.38 -23.23
N GLY A 15 3.83 -10.01 -22.29
CA GLY A 15 2.74 -9.44 -21.57
C GLY A 15 3.33 -8.26 -20.82
N PHE A 16 2.99 -7.05 -21.24
CA PHE A 16 3.14 -5.91 -20.37
C PHE A 16 2.25 -6.25 -19.17
N GLY A 17 2.87 -6.34 -18.01
CA GLY A 17 2.16 -6.68 -16.80
C GLY A 17 1.05 -5.70 -16.52
N GLN A 18 0.07 -6.11 -15.72
CA GLN A 18 -1.04 -5.26 -15.41
C GLN A 18 -0.64 -4.33 -14.27
N GLU A 19 -0.33 -3.12 -14.65
CA GLU A 19 -0.05 -1.98 -13.79
C GLU A 19 -1.08 -0.91 -14.13
N TRP A 20 -1.69 -0.30 -13.12
CA TRP A 20 -2.64 0.79 -13.29
C TRP A 20 -2.14 2.01 -12.54
N THR A 21 -2.41 3.17 -13.10
CA THR A 21 -2.21 4.45 -12.43
C THR A 21 -3.55 5.15 -12.29
N PHE A 22 -3.73 5.80 -11.14
CA PHE A 22 -4.89 6.62 -10.85
C PHE A 22 -4.40 7.96 -10.32
N GLY A 23 -4.90 9.03 -10.88
CA GLY A 23 -4.48 10.38 -10.52
C GLY A 23 -4.88 11.39 -11.57
N GLY A 24 -4.28 12.57 -11.49
CA GLY A 24 -4.57 13.67 -12.38
C GLY A 24 -3.31 14.38 -12.87
N GLN A 25 -3.24 15.71 -12.71
CA GLN A 25 -2.09 16.49 -13.16
C GLN A 25 -1.10 16.86 -12.04
N ASP A 26 -1.47 16.59 -10.79
CA ASP A 26 -0.71 16.89 -9.58
C ASP A 26 -0.33 15.61 -8.84
N PHE A 27 0.10 15.71 -7.60
CA PHE A 27 0.58 14.57 -6.80
C PHE A 27 -0.57 13.74 -6.24
N ASP A 28 -0.54 12.45 -6.51
CA ASP A 28 -1.49 11.45 -6.02
C ASP A 28 -0.72 10.23 -5.49
N HIS A 29 -1.04 9.77 -4.28
CA HIS A 29 -0.33 8.63 -3.65
C HIS A 29 -1.33 7.61 -3.07
N GLY A 30 -1.04 6.31 -3.25
CA GLY A 30 -1.80 5.22 -2.66
C GLY A 30 -1.04 4.58 -1.50
N PHE A 31 -1.54 4.71 -0.27
CA PHE A 31 -0.87 4.21 0.93
C PHE A 31 -1.35 2.84 1.39
N SER A 32 -2.60 2.49 1.12
CA SER A 32 -3.20 1.25 1.59
C SER A 32 -4.05 0.59 0.52
N VAL A 33 -3.92 -0.73 0.36
CA VAL A 33 -4.74 -1.53 -0.54
C VAL A 33 -5.26 -2.77 0.15
N GLN A 34 -6.52 -3.13 -0.13
CA GLN A 34 -7.12 -4.38 0.30
C GLN A 34 -7.93 -5.00 -0.84
N GLN A 35 -7.84 -6.33 -1.00
CA GLN A 35 -8.78 -7.05 -1.84
C GLN A 35 -10.15 -7.09 -1.16
N THR A 36 -11.20 -6.70 -1.88
CA THR A 36 -12.58 -6.68 -1.40
C THR A 36 -13.28 -8.02 -1.60
N THR A 37 -14.38 -8.25 -0.89
CA THR A 37 -15.13 -9.52 -0.92
C THR A 37 -15.72 -9.86 -2.29
N ASP A 38 -15.87 -8.86 -3.19
CA ASP A 38 -16.29 -9.04 -4.59
C ASP A 38 -15.12 -9.39 -5.53
N GLY A 39 -13.91 -9.54 -4.97
CA GLY A 39 -12.68 -9.85 -5.70
C GLY A 39 -11.98 -8.64 -6.33
N GLY A 40 -12.56 -7.45 -6.25
CA GLY A 40 -11.91 -6.19 -6.64
C GLY A 40 -10.96 -5.66 -5.58
N TYR A 41 -10.60 -4.38 -5.66
CA TYR A 41 -9.66 -3.75 -4.71
C TYR A 41 -10.20 -2.42 -4.22
N ILE A 42 -9.91 -2.10 -2.96
CA ILE A 42 -10.10 -0.78 -2.38
C ILE A 42 -8.74 -0.18 -2.05
N ILE A 43 -8.52 1.07 -2.44
CA ILE A 43 -7.27 1.80 -2.26
C ILE A 43 -7.60 3.10 -1.53
N ALA A 44 -6.82 3.42 -0.50
CA ALA A 44 -6.84 4.73 0.14
C ALA A 44 -5.49 5.42 -0.01
N GLY A 45 -5.53 6.73 -0.11
CA GLY A 45 -4.36 7.58 -0.25
C GLY A 45 -4.72 9.05 -0.17
N ASN A 46 -3.91 9.89 -0.77
CA ASN A 46 -4.17 11.31 -0.91
C ASN A 46 -4.02 11.78 -2.35
N THR A 47 -4.68 12.88 -2.67
CA THR A 47 -4.72 13.49 -4.00
C THR A 47 -4.60 15.01 -3.91
N MET A 48 -3.76 15.60 -4.75
CA MET A 48 -3.75 17.03 -5.06
C MET A 48 -4.55 17.33 -6.34
N SER A 49 -4.86 16.31 -7.11
CA SER A 49 -5.55 16.45 -8.41
C SER A 49 -7.06 16.64 -8.26
N TYR A 50 -7.63 16.18 -7.16
CA TYR A 50 -9.09 16.18 -6.94
C TYR A 50 -9.39 16.63 -5.50
N GLY A 51 -10.59 17.19 -5.29
CA GLY A 51 -11.08 17.59 -3.97
C GLY A 51 -11.16 19.10 -3.80
N ASN A 52 -11.05 19.58 -2.56
CA ASN A 52 -11.31 20.97 -2.20
C ASN A 52 -10.18 21.54 -1.33
N GLY A 53 -9.13 22.04 -1.91
CA GLY A 53 -8.11 22.71 -1.10
C GLY A 53 -6.70 22.25 -1.39
N GLY A 54 -6.01 21.72 -0.39
CA GLY A 54 -4.68 21.14 -0.52
C GLY A 54 -4.71 19.70 -1.00
N GLU A 55 -4.09 18.80 -0.23
CA GLU A 55 -4.26 17.35 -0.42
C GLU A 55 -5.55 16.90 0.24
N ASP A 56 -6.33 16.07 -0.45
CA ASP A 56 -7.53 15.42 0.08
C ASP A 56 -7.34 13.90 0.14
N ILE A 57 -8.02 13.21 1.05
CA ILE A 57 -8.08 11.75 1.06
C ILE A 57 -8.79 11.29 -0.21
N ILE A 58 -8.20 10.34 -0.93
CA ILE A 58 -8.84 9.65 -2.04
C ILE A 58 -9.12 8.19 -1.68
N LEU A 59 -10.31 7.72 -2.05
CA LEU A 59 -10.74 6.34 -1.92
C LEU A 59 -11.14 5.83 -3.30
N ILE A 60 -10.48 4.77 -3.78
CA ILE A 60 -10.68 4.23 -5.13
C ILE A 60 -11.13 2.78 -5.01
N LYS A 61 -12.26 2.43 -5.63
CA LYS A 61 -12.71 1.05 -5.78
C LYS A 61 -12.51 0.59 -7.20
N THR A 62 -11.88 -0.55 -7.36
CA THR A 62 -11.72 -1.21 -8.65
C THR A 62 -12.46 -2.55 -8.69
N ASN A 63 -12.70 -3.08 -9.89
CA ASN A 63 -13.07 -4.48 -10.05
C ASN A 63 -11.84 -5.39 -9.93
N SER A 64 -12.02 -6.71 -10.05
CA SER A 64 -10.94 -7.71 -9.99
C SER A 64 -9.89 -7.58 -11.11
N SER A 65 -10.21 -6.86 -12.17
CA SER A 65 -9.29 -6.53 -13.26
C SER A 65 -8.59 -5.19 -13.07
N GLY A 66 -8.68 -4.55 -11.90
CA GLY A 66 -8.07 -3.26 -11.60
C GLY A 66 -8.73 -2.03 -12.25
N ILE A 67 -9.84 -2.23 -12.97
CA ILE A 67 -10.56 -1.11 -13.60
C ILE A 67 -11.35 -0.37 -12.54
N GLU A 68 -11.18 0.94 -12.47
CA GLU A 68 -11.91 1.80 -11.54
C GLU A 68 -13.42 1.66 -11.74
N GLN A 69 -14.13 1.46 -10.66
CA GLN A 69 -15.58 1.45 -10.60
C GLN A 69 -16.12 2.79 -10.08
N TRP A 70 -15.45 3.34 -9.11
CA TRP A 70 -15.71 4.66 -8.56
C TRP A 70 -14.51 5.16 -7.74
N SER A 71 -14.42 6.48 -7.61
CA SER A 71 -13.54 7.16 -6.68
C SER A 71 -14.30 8.21 -5.87
N LYS A 72 -13.82 8.53 -4.68
CA LYS A 72 -14.35 9.54 -3.75
C LYS A 72 -13.22 10.29 -3.11
N THR A 73 -13.44 11.59 -2.85
CA THR A 73 -12.51 12.42 -2.08
C THR A 73 -13.17 12.89 -0.79
N PHE A 74 -12.36 13.01 0.26
CA PHE A 74 -12.79 13.46 1.58
C PHE A 74 -11.77 14.45 2.12
N GLY A 75 -12.20 15.65 2.42
CA GLY A 75 -11.34 16.68 2.97
C GLY A 75 -12.00 18.04 3.06
N GLY A 76 -11.21 19.03 3.41
CA GLY A 76 -11.66 20.41 3.59
C GLY A 76 -10.85 21.39 2.75
N THR A 77 -10.39 22.49 3.36
CA THR A 77 -9.62 23.50 2.64
C THR A 77 -8.12 23.41 2.84
N ASN A 78 -7.65 22.59 3.77
CA ASN A 78 -6.24 22.30 4.03
C ASN A 78 -5.91 20.87 3.58
N ASN A 79 -4.89 20.28 4.16
CA ASN A 79 -4.43 18.95 3.78
C ASN A 79 -5.06 17.85 4.64
N GLU A 80 -5.48 16.79 4.00
CA GLU A 80 -5.91 15.52 4.58
C GLU A 80 -5.14 14.36 3.95
N PHE A 81 -4.75 13.37 4.79
CA PHE A 81 -4.00 12.19 4.35
C PHE A 81 -4.71 10.93 4.81
N GLY A 82 -4.93 9.97 3.90
CA GLY A 82 -5.56 8.68 4.17
C GLY A 82 -4.54 7.55 4.18
N TYR A 83 -4.15 7.09 5.38
CA TYR A 83 -3.05 6.13 5.53
C TYR A 83 -3.50 4.67 5.52
N SER A 84 -4.71 4.38 5.95
CA SER A 84 -5.19 3.01 6.11
C SER A 84 -6.64 2.86 5.70
N VAL A 85 -6.98 1.77 5.01
CA VAL A 85 -8.34 1.39 4.64
C VAL A 85 -8.60 -0.07 4.93
N GLN A 86 -9.81 -0.37 5.42
CA GLN A 86 -10.31 -1.73 5.56
C GLN A 86 -11.77 -1.81 5.12
N GLN A 87 -12.12 -2.89 4.39
CA GLN A 87 -13.52 -3.23 4.17
C GLN A 87 -14.14 -3.73 5.49
N THR A 88 -15.28 -3.17 5.87
CA THR A 88 -15.99 -3.52 7.09
C THR A 88 -16.99 -4.65 6.87
N SER A 89 -17.42 -5.28 7.96
CA SER A 89 -18.33 -6.44 7.92
C SER A 89 -19.71 -6.14 7.31
N ASP A 90 -20.10 -4.86 7.23
CA ASP A 90 -21.33 -4.39 6.55
C ASP A 90 -21.13 -4.15 5.05
N GLY A 91 -19.93 -4.43 4.53
CA GLY A 91 -19.54 -4.24 3.13
C GLY A 91 -19.05 -2.85 2.78
N GLY A 92 -19.18 -1.86 3.67
CA GLY A 92 -18.61 -0.53 3.51
C GLY A 92 -17.12 -0.48 3.82
N TYR A 93 -16.59 0.73 4.07
CA TYR A 93 -15.16 0.91 4.32
C TYR A 93 -14.93 1.81 5.53
N ILE A 94 -13.86 1.54 6.28
CA ILE A 94 -13.32 2.41 7.30
C ILE A 94 -11.95 2.91 6.86
N ILE A 95 -11.73 4.22 6.95
CA ILE A 95 -10.47 4.87 6.59
C ILE A 95 -9.97 5.62 7.82
N SER A 96 -8.67 5.57 8.08
CA SER A 96 -8.00 6.46 9.03
C SER A 96 -6.86 7.22 8.39
N GLY A 97 -6.60 8.38 8.94
CA GLY A 97 -5.54 9.26 8.52
C GLY A 97 -5.45 10.49 9.40
N MET A 98 -5.10 11.61 8.82
CA MET A 98 -5.08 12.89 9.54
C MET A 98 -5.78 14.01 8.74
N THR A 99 -6.21 15.04 9.43
CA THR A 99 -6.81 16.26 8.87
C THR A 99 -6.18 17.52 9.47
N MET A 100 -5.95 18.50 8.62
CA MET A 100 -5.62 19.89 9.00
C MET A 100 -6.81 20.83 8.86
N SER A 101 -7.94 20.34 8.36
CA SER A 101 -9.15 21.14 8.14
C SER A 101 -10.14 21.08 9.29
N PHE A 102 -10.16 19.97 10.02
CA PHE A 102 -11.17 19.68 11.03
C PHE A 102 -10.51 19.33 12.38
N GLY A 103 -11.25 19.54 13.49
CA GLY A 103 -10.77 19.21 14.82
C GLY A 103 -10.31 20.43 15.61
N ASN A 104 -9.46 20.22 16.62
CA ASN A 104 -9.06 21.26 17.57
C ASN A 104 -7.55 21.54 17.61
N GLY A 105 -6.75 20.76 16.87
CA GLY A 105 -5.30 20.81 16.89
C GLY A 105 -4.67 21.42 15.65
N SER A 106 -3.37 21.21 15.53
CA SER A 106 -2.65 21.46 14.28
C SER A 106 -3.00 20.42 13.25
N THR A 107 -3.09 19.14 13.68
CA THR A 107 -3.64 18.01 12.96
C THR A 107 -4.38 17.11 13.91
N ASP A 108 -5.48 16.52 13.48
CA ASP A 108 -6.24 15.54 14.24
C ASP A 108 -6.38 14.24 13.42
N ILE A 109 -6.52 13.10 14.12
CA ILE A 109 -6.88 11.85 13.46
C ILE A 109 -8.21 12.03 12.76
N TYR A 110 -8.28 11.64 11.48
CA TYR A 110 -9.49 11.67 10.68
C TYR A 110 -9.98 10.25 10.39
N LEU A 111 -11.12 9.90 10.97
CA LEU A 111 -11.76 8.59 10.83
C LEU A 111 -13.01 8.76 9.98
N ILE A 112 -13.11 7.99 8.88
CA ILE A 112 -14.19 8.08 7.90
C ILE A 112 -14.81 6.71 7.70
N LYS A 113 -16.12 6.60 7.88
CA LYS A 113 -16.90 5.39 7.55
C LYS A 113 -17.75 5.67 6.33
N THR A 114 -17.70 4.75 5.37
CA THR A 114 -18.52 4.82 4.15
C THR A 114 -19.43 3.60 4.01
N ASP A 115 -20.43 3.70 3.16
CA ASP A 115 -21.16 2.55 2.64
C ASP A 115 -20.35 1.81 1.56
N LEU A 116 -20.91 0.74 0.99
CA LEU A 116 -20.27 -0.07 -0.05
C LEU A 116 -20.02 0.68 -1.38
N SER A 117 -20.72 1.81 -1.59
CA SER A 117 -20.58 2.67 -2.77
C SER A 117 -19.63 3.85 -2.52
N GLY A 118 -18.94 3.87 -1.38
CA GLY A 118 -18.03 4.92 -0.99
C GLY A 118 -18.70 6.20 -0.50
N ASN A 119 -20.04 6.21 -0.30
CA ASN A 119 -20.70 7.40 0.25
C ASN A 119 -20.46 7.49 1.76
N GLU A 120 -20.10 8.68 2.23
CA GLU A 120 -19.88 8.93 3.64
C GLU A 120 -21.13 8.59 4.48
N GLN A 121 -20.92 7.80 5.52
CA GLN A 121 -21.92 7.54 6.56
C GLN A 121 -21.70 8.43 7.78
N TRP A 122 -20.45 8.55 8.19
CA TRP A 122 -20.03 9.45 9.26
C TRP A 122 -18.51 9.70 9.20
N THR A 123 -18.10 10.84 9.77
CA THR A 123 -16.71 11.18 10.05
C THR A 123 -16.51 11.50 11.51
N LYS A 124 -15.30 11.30 12.03
CA LYS A 124 -14.86 11.71 13.37
C LYS A 124 -13.47 12.30 13.30
N THR A 125 -13.23 13.30 14.11
CA THR A 125 -11.90 13.79 14.46
C THR A 125 -11.58 13.38 15.90
N LEU A 126 -10.40 12.83 16.10
CA LEU A 126 -9.93 12.36 17.40
C LEU A 126 -8.54 12.95 17.66
N GLY A 127 -8.38 13.64 18.77
CA GLY A 127 -7.13 14.30 19.11
C GLY A 127 -7.28 15.39 20.16
N GLY A 128 -6.22 16.16 20.32
CA GLY A 128 -6.16 17.27 21.29
C GLY A 128 -5.84 18.60 20.62
N THR A 129 -4.89 19.36 21.15
CA THR A 129 -4.49 20.66 20.59
C THR A 129 -3.17 20.60 19.82
N GLY A 130 -2.51 19.46 19.82
CA GLY A 130 -1.21 19.24 19.16
C GLY A 130 -1.33 18.63 17.79
N ILE A 131 -0.49 17.65 17.53
CA ILE A 131 -0.41 16.89 16.29
C ILE A 131 -0.79 15.44 16.60
N GLU A 132 -1.83 14.96 15.95
CA GLU A 132 -2.24 13.57 15.99
C GLU A 132 -2.36 13.02 14.57
N ASP A 133 -1.90 11.79 14.37
CA ASP A 133 -2.09 11.01 13.14
C ASP A 133 -2.72 9.64 13.45
N GLY A 134 -3.50 9.10 12.52
CA GLY A 134 -4.11 7.78 12.58
C GLY A 134 -3.56 6.87 11.50
N SER A 135 -2.37 6.33 11.72
CA SER A 135 -1.60 5.57 10.73
C SER A 135 -2.24 4.24 10.33
N ALA A 136 -2.95 3.58 11.25
CA ALA A 136 -3.63 2.31 10.97
C ALA A 136 -5.02 2.23 11.62
N VAL A 137 -5.94 1.53 10.95
CA VAL A 137 -7.29 1.22 11.48
C VAL A 137 -7.68 -0.21 11.18
N GLN A 138 -8.34 -0.84 12.15
CA GLN A 138 -8.94 -2.17 11.98
C GLN A 138 -10.32 -2.22 12.65
N GLN A 139 -11.30 -2.85 11.98
CA GLN A 139 -12.55 -3.21 12.64
C GLN A 139 -12.30 -4.33 13.65
N THR A 140 -12.75 -4.13 14.88
CA THR A 140 -12.61 -5.09 15.96
C THR A 140 -13.77 -6.09 16.00
N THR A 141 -13.57 -7.21 16.69
CA THR A 141 -14.54 -8.33 16.77
C THR A 141 -15.88 -7.92 17.39
N ASP A 142 -15.93 -6.84 18.15
CA ASP A 142 -17.16 -6.25 18.72
C ASP A 142 -17.87 -5.28 17.74
N GLY A 143 -17.36 -5.13 16.52
CA GLY A 143 -17.89 -4.25 15.49
C GLY A 143 -17.45 -2.80 15.60
N GLY A 144 -16.68 -2.43 16.63
CA GLY A 144 -16.04 -1.12 16.76
C GLY A 144 -14.74 -1.05 15.96
N TYR A 145 -13.86 -0.11 16.31
CA TYR A 145 -12.58 0.09 15.59
C TYR A 145 -11.46 0.30 16.59
N ILE A 146 -10.27 -0.22 16.26
CA ILE A 146 -9.02 0.18 16.89
C ILE A 146 -8.22 1.04 15.91
N ILE A 147 -7.75 2.18 16.37
CA ILE A 147 -6.89 3.11 15.63
C ILE A 147 -5.54 3.12 16.33
N ILE A 148 -4.48 3.03 15.55
CA ILE A 148 -3.09 3.14 15.99
C ILE A 148 -2.49 4.36 15.30
N GLY A 149 -1.78 5.17 16.06
CA GLY A 149 -1.12 6.36 15.54
C GLY A 149 -0.20 7.01 16.58
N SER A 150 -0.06 8.32 16.48
CA SER A 150 0.79 9.11 17.35
C SER A 150 0.03 10.32 17.87
N THR A 151 0.43 10.81 19.03
CA THR A 151 -0.10 12.06 19.61
C THR A 151 1.00 12.89 20.21
N SER A 152 0.93 14.22 20.03
CA SER A 152 1.73 15.17 20.78
C SER A 152 0.90 15.94 21.83
N SER A 153 -0.40 15.65 21.93
CA SER A 153 -1.29 16.27 22.91
C SER A 153 -1.34 15.55 24.25
N PHE A 154 -1.08 14.24 24.23
CA PHE A 154 -1.24 13.36 25.39
C PHE A 154 0.02 12.54 25.61
N GLY A 155 0.20 12.06 26.87
CA GLY A 155 1.35 11.21 27.22
C GLY A 155 2.50 12.01 27.85
N ASN A 156 3.73 11.52 27.66
CA ASN A 156 4.93 12.08 28.31
C ASN A 156 6.00 12.35 27.26
N GLY A 157 6.39 13.58 27.08
CA GLY A 157 7.54 13.90 26.22
C GLY A 157 7.21 14.54 24.88
N GLY A 158 7.89 14.12 23.80
CA GLY A 158 7.81 14.79 22.50
C GLY A 158 6.72 14.27 21.58
N GLY A 159 6.20 13.11 21.86
CA GLY A 159 5.13 12.43 21.13
C GLY A 159 5.06 11.01 21.66
N ASP A 160 3.89 10.37 21.59
CA ASP A 160 3.67 9.02 22.12
C ASP A 160 2.87 8.18 21.12
N VAL A 161 3.09 6.85 21.12
CA VAL A 161 2.19 5.90 20.45
C VAL A 161 0.79 6.06 21.01
N TYR A 162 -0.20 6.21 20.13
CA TYR A 162 -1.57 6.46 20.51
C TYR A 162 -2.51 5.36 20.03
N LEU A 163 -3.16 4.69 20.98
CA LEU A 163 -4.19 3.69 20.71
C LEU A 163 -5.54 4.25 21.09
N ILE A 164 -6.50 4.17 20.17
CA ILE A 164 -7.88 4.61 20.39
C ILE A 164 -8.84 3.48 20.02
N LYS A 165 -9.66 3.05 20.96
CA LYS A 165 -10.76 2.12 20.72
C LYS A 165 -12.07 2.88 20.63
N THR A 166 -12.83 2.63 19.56
CA THR A 166 -14.16 3.20 19.36
C THR A 166 -15.22 2.11 19.29
N ASN A 167 -16.48 2.50 19.45
CA ASN A 167 -17.61 1.67 19.08
C ASN A 167 -17.85 1.73 17.55
N SER A 168 -18.87 1.01 17.06
CA SER A 168 -19.23 0.96 15.62
C SER A 168 -19.67 2.30 15.01
N ASN A 169 -20.00 3.29 15.82
CA ASN A 169 -20.35 4.65 15.38
C ASN A 169 -19.16 5.61 15.45
N GLY A 170 -17.96 5.13 15.66
CA GLY A 170 -16.75 5.93 15.79
C GLY A 170 -16.66 6.74 17.09
N VAL A 171 -17.50 6.45 18.10
CA VAL A 171 -17.42 7.12 19.41
C VAL A 171 -16.33 6.45 20.24
N GLU A 172 -15.38 7.25 20.73
CA GLU A 172 -14.29 6.77 21.57
C GLU A 172 -14.84 6.08 22.83
N GLN A 173 -14.32 4.90 23.11
CA GLN A 173 -14.57 4.14 24.32
C GLN A 173 -13.44 4.29 25.33
N TRP A 174 -12.22 4.26 24.83
CA TRP A 174 -11.00 4.56 25.57
C TRP A 174 -9.86 4.94 24.61
N SER A 175 -8.89 5.66 25.14
CA SER A 175 -7.61 5.89 24.49
C SER A 175 -6.46 5.67 25.47
N LYS A 176 -5.28 5.34 24.95
CA LYS A 176 -4.05 5.08 25.70
C LYS A 176 -2.85 5.60 24.95
N THR A 177 -1.87 6.09 25.70
CA THR A 177 -0.58 6.51 25.16
C THR A 177 0.54 5.65 25.74
N PHE A 178 1.55 5.38 24.93
CA PHE A 178 2.71 4.58 25.30
C PHE A 178 3.98 5.26 24.81
N GLY A 179 4.85 5.61 25.72
CA GLY A 179 6.11 6.27 25.41
C GLY A 179 6.87 6.69 26.65
N GLY A 180 7.96 7.40 26.42
CA GLY A 180 8.85 7.89 27.46
C GLY A 180 8.99 9.42 27.45
N SER A 181 10.21 9.91 27.70
CA SER A 181 10.46 11.35 27.77
C SER A 181 10.86 11.97 26.43
N SER A 182 11.15 11.15 25.43
CA SER A 182 11.47 11.59 24.06
C SER A 182 10.27 11.40 23.12
N GLY A 183 10.49 11.11 21.85
CA GLY A 183 9.38 10.92 20.90
C GLY A 183 9.18 9.46 20.54
N GLU A 184 7.94 9.01 20.59
CA GLU A 184 7.49 7.74 20.06
C GLU A 184 6.43 7.96 18.97
N SER A 185 6.38 7.04 18.02
CA SER A 185 5.37 7.05 16.95
C SER A 185 4.83 5.65 16.73
N GLY A 186 3.51 5.54 16.52
CA GLY A 186 2.83 4.30 16.16
C GLY A 186 2.47 4.31 14.68
N TYR A 187 2.83 3.26 13.94
CA TYR A 187 2.59 3.20 12.49
C TYR A 187 1.65 2.08 12.07
N SER A 188 1.65 0.96 12.79
CA SER A 188 0.82 -0.19 12.45
C SER A 188 0.38 -0.94 13.69
N GLY A 189 -0.70 -1.71 13.59
CA GLY A 189 -1.18 -2.55 14.66
C GLY A 189 -2.53 -3.18 14.37
N LEU A 190 -2.96 -4.07 15.25
CA LEU A 190 -4.16 -4.86 15.06
C LEU A 190 -4.72 -5.39 16.39
N GLN A 191 -5.97 -5.89 16.34
CA GLN A 191 -6.53 -6.69 17.41
C GLN A 191 -5.94 -8.10 17.34
N THR A 192 -5.41 -8.59 18.47
CA THR A 192 -4.81 -9.92 18.57
C THR A 192 -5.86 -11.00 18.85
N ILE A 193 -5.53 -12.28 18.58
CA ILE A 193 -6.45 -13.41 18.77
C ILE A 193 -6.96 -13.53 20.22
N ASP A 194 -6.17 -13.08 21.20
CA ASP A 194 -6.55 -13.07 22.62
C ASP A 194 -7.53 -11.93 22.98
N GLY A 195 -7.93 -11.12 21.99
CA GLY A 195 -8.83 -9.97 22.15
C GLY A 195 -8.15 -8.68 22.60
N GLY A 196 -6.85 -8.71 22.88
CA GLY A 196 -6.05 -7.52 23.15
C GLY A 196 -5.62 -6.81 21.86
N TYR A 197 -4.60 -5.93 21.95
CA TYR A 197 -4.09 -5.19 20.81
C TYR A 197 -2.58 -5.20 20.80
N ILE A 198 -1.99 -5.17 19.60
CA ILE A 198 -0.56 -4.94 19.39
C ILE A 198 -0.39 -3.70 18.52
N ALA A 199 0.54 -2.84 18.90
CA ALA A 199 0.99 -1.70 18.10
C ALA A 199 2.48 -1.80 17.85
N CYS A 200 2.92 -1.32 16.70
CA CYS A 200 4.32 -1.16 16.38
C CYS A 200 4.63 0.23 15.82
N GLY A 201 5.89 0.62 15.97
CA GLY A 201 6.41 1.88 15.49
C GLY A 201 7.87 2.08 15.87
N ARG A 202 8.21 3.26 16.35
CA ARG A 202 9.57 3.57 16.81
C ARG A 202 9.56 4.26 18.17
N THR A 203 10.69 4.19 18.87
CA THR A 203 10.95 4.93 20.09
C THR A 203 12.32 5.63 20.05
N LEU A 204 12.36 6.84 20.60
CA LEU A 204 13.59 7.58 20.92
C LEU A 204 13.90 7.56 22.42
N SER A 205 13.02 6.95 23.23
CA SER A 205 13.15 6.89 24.69
C SER A 205 13.79 5.61 25.18
N PHE A 206 13.62 4.52 24.44
CA PHE A 206 14.02 3.17 24.87
C PHE A 206 14.92 2.52 23.81
N GLY A 207 15.73 1.52 24.23
CA GLY A 207 16.62 0.81 23.31
C GLY A 207 18.06 1.33 23.33
N ASN A 208 18.79 1.10 22.24
CA ASN A 208 20.25 1.31 22.18
C ASN A 208 20.73 2.20 21.03
N GLY A 209 19.85 2.93 20.35
CA GLY A 209 20.19 3.67 19.15
C GLY A 209 19.74 5.11 19.15
N SER A 210 19.69 5.67 17.95
CA SER A 210 19.03 6.95 17.70
C SER A 210 17.50 6.80 17.65
N ALA A 211 17.01 5.66 17.15
CA ALA A 211 15.65 5.17 17.28
C ALA A 211 15.63 3.65 17.20
N ASP A 212 14.72 3.00 17.89
CA ASP A 212 14.54 1.55 17.87
C ASP A 212 13.09 1.20 17.52
N VAL A 213 12.87 0.05 16.87
CA VAL A 213 11.54 -0.54 16.72
C VAL A 213 10.88 -0.65 18.09
N PHE A 214 9.64 -0.22 18.20
CA PHE A 214 8.87 -0.25 19.44
C PHE A 214 7.60 -1.06 19.26
N LEU A 215 7.43 -2.12 20.06
CA LEU A 215 6.21 -2.91 20.15
C LEU A 215 5.55 -2.71 21.50
N VAL A 216 4.23 -2.55 21.47
CA VAL A 216 3.40 -2.47 22.67
C VAL A 216 2.22 -3.43 22.54
N LYS A 217 2.13 -4.41 23.44
CA LYS A 217 1.00 -5.34 23.57
C LYS A 217 0.13 -4.94 24.75
N THR A 218 -1.18 -4.89 24.51
CA THR A 218 -2.16 -4.59 25.54
C THR A 218 -3.20 -5.70 25.69
N ASP A 219 -3.94 -5.69 26.77
CA ASP A 219 -5.19 -6.43 26.90
C ASP A 219 -6.33 -5.72 26.13
N SER A 220 -7.54 -6.29 26.20
CA SER A 220 -8.73 -5.74 25.54
C SER A 220 -9.21 -4.37 26.10
N SER A 221 -8.72 -3.97 27.27
CA SER A 221 -9.01 -2.68 27.92
C SER A 221 -7.94 -1.63 27.63
N GLY A 222 -6.93 -1.97 26.82
CA GLY A 222 -5.80 -1.11 26.50
C GLY A 222 -4.76 -1.01 27.62
N VAL A 223 -4.77 -1.92 28.61
CA VAL A 223 -3.73 -1.99 29.64
C VAL A 223 -2.52 -2.73 29.09
N GLU A 224 -1.33 -2.10 29.18
CA GLU A 224 -0.08 -2.69 28.71
C GLU A 224 0.19 -4.01 29.43
N GLN A 225 0.45 -5.04 28.62
CA GLN A 225 0.91 -6.36 29.08
C GLN A 225 2.42 -6.48 29.00
N TRP A 226 2.99 -5.97 27.93
CA TRP A 226 4.42 -5.87 27.70
C TRP A 226 4.74 -4.88 26.57
N SER A 227 5.95 -4.34 26.62
CA SER A 227 6.58 -3.61 25.51
C SER A 227 7.95 -4.18 25.21
N LYS A 228 8.41 -4.05 23.96
CA LYS A 228 9.69 -4.54 23.47
C LYS A 228 10.31 -3.53 22.51
N THR A 229 11.65 -3.52 22.48
CA THR A 229 12.42 -2.78 21.48
C THR A 229 13.32 -3.72 20.71
N PHE A 230 13.51 -3.45 19.42
CA PHE A 230 14.43 -4.17 18.55
C PHE A 230 15.21 -3.16 17.73
N GLY A 231 16.50 -3.43 17.55
CA GLY A 231 17.38 -2.55 16.80
C GLY A 231 18.80 -2.60 17.32
N GLY A 232 19.64 -1.75 16.76
CA GLY A 232 21.04 -1.64 17.10
C GLY A 232 21.43 -0.24 17.57
N SER A 233 22.58 0.25 17.12
CA SER A 233 23.03 1.62 17.41
C SER A 233 22.53 2.64 16.38
N GLY A 234 21.83 2.19 15.36
CA GLY A 234 21.34 3.01 14.26
C GLY A 234 19.94 3.59 14.48
N TYR A 235 19.26 3.78 13.39
CA TYR A 235 17.86 4.20 13.34
C TYR A 235 17.05 3.01 12.80
N ASP A 236 16.23 2.43 13.65
CA ASP A 236 15.46 1.23 13.36
C ASP A 236 13.98 1.53 13.59
N VAL A 237 13.13 1.18 12.62
CA VAL A 237 11.69 1.52 12.62
C VAL A 237 10.87 0.31 12.21
N CYS A 238 9.68 0.15 12.79
CA CYS A 238 8.64 -0.74 12.31
C CYS A 238 7.61 0.06 11.50
N TRP A 239 7.33 -0.35 10.26
CA TRP A 239 6.25 0.21 9.44
C TRP A 239 5.01 -0.67 9.41
N SER A 240 5.18 -1.99 9.54
CA SER A 240 4.08 -2.93 9.42
C SER A 240 4.24 -4.12 10.36
N ILE A 241 3.12 -4.56 10.95
CA ILE A 241 3.05 -5.73 11.81
C ILE A 241 1.82 -6.58 11.48
N GLN A 242 1.99 -7.90 11.52
CA GLN A 242 0.90 -8.85 11.44
C GLN A 242 1.06 -9.94 12.48
N GLN A 243 -0.06 -10.41 13.08
CA GLN A 243 -0.03 -11.62 13.90
C GLN A 243 0.04 -12.83 12.99
N THR A 244 0.98 -13.74 13.27
CA THR A 244 1.18 -14.97 12.49
C THR A 244 0.29 -16.11 12.97
N ASN A 245 0.09 -17.12 12.12
CA ASN A 245 -0.78 -18.27 12.40
C ASN A 245 -0.38 -19.06 13.65
N ASN A 246 0.88 -18.97 14.11
CA ASN A 246 1.36 -19.58 15.35
C ASN A 246 1.20 -18.68 16.58
N GLY A 247 0.52 -17.55 16.45
CA GLY A 247 0.23 -16.58 17.50
C GLY A 247 1.33 -15.56 17.80
N GLY A 248 2.50 -15.70 17.18
CA GLY A 248 3.57 -14.70 17.24
C GLY A 248 3.33 -13.52 16.29
N TYR A 249 4.38 -12.75 16.00
CA TYR A 249 4.27 -11.57 15.14
C TYR A 249 5.35 -11.57 14.08
N ILE A 250 5.01 -11.06 12.89
CA ILE A 250 5.96 -10.68 11.85
C ILE A 250 5.92 -9.17 11.69
N ILE A 251 7.09 -8.55 11.66
CA ILE A 251 7.30 -7.11 11.64
C ILE A 251 8.20 -6.79 10.46
N SER A 252 7.85 -5.78 9.65
CA SER A 252 8.76 -5.21 8.66
C SER A 252 8.99 -3.72 8.92
N GLY A 253 10.14 -3.27 8.49
CA GLY A 253 10.54 -1.89 8.61
C GLY A 253 11.90 -1.67 7.98
N ASP A 254 12.64 -0.74 8.51
CA ASP A 254 14.01 -0.45 8.09
C ASP A 254 14.99 -0.43 9.26
N SER A 255 16.22 -0.73 8.94
CA SER A 255 17.35 -0.69 9.89
C SER A 255 18.56 -0.02 9.25
N HIS A 256 19.19 0.86 10.02
CA HIS A 256 20.46 1.49 9.68
C HIS A 256 21.61 0.83 10.45
N VAL A 257 22.19 -0.20 9.87
CA VAL A 257 23.31 -0.91 10.49
C VAL A 257 24.62 -0.25 10.09
N GLY A 258 25.36 0.28 11.08
CA GLY A 258 26.78 0.65 10.94
C GLY A 258 27.07 1.82 9.99
N GLY A 259 26.13 2.71 9.72
CA GLY A 259 26.33 3.87 8.84
C GLY A 259 26.38 3.55 7.35
N VAL A 260 25.97 2.38 6.95
CA VAL A 260 25.89 1.91 5.56
C VAL A 260 24.43 1.73 5.20
N GLY A 261 23.78 2.79 4.65
CA GLY A 261 22.46 2.73 4.03
C GLY A 261 21.31 2.18 4.89
N GLN A 262 20.10 2.42 4.45
CA GLN A 262 18.88 1.78 4.93
C GLN A 262 18.80 0.36 4.37
N ASN A 263 18.28 -0.59 5.15
CA ASN A 263 18.00 -1.95 4.70
C ASN A 263 16.61 -2.34 5.17
N ILE A 264 15.89 -3.12 4.39
CA ILE A 264 14.65 -3.74 4.86
C ILE A 264 14.97 -4.63 6.05
N TYR A 265 14.23 -4.45 7.15
CA TYR A 265 14.37 -5.19 8.38
C TYR A 265 13.11 -6.02 8.64
N LEU A 266 13.29 -7.34 8.74
CA LEU A 266 12.22 -8.30 9.01
C LEU A 266 12.50 -9.00 10.34
N ILE A 267 11.53 -8.95 11.26
CA ILE A 267 11.65 -9.53 12.59
C ILE A 267 10.48 -10.50 12.83
N LYS A 268 10.77 -11.71 13.25
CA LYS A 268 9.78 -12.68 13.71
C LYS A 268 9.90 -12.86 15.21
N THR A 269 8.77 -12.77 15.91
CA THR A 269 8.70 -13.01 17.35
C THR A 269 7.71 -14.13 17.70
N ASP A 270 7.83 -14.67 18.92
CA ASP A 270 6.78 -15.46 19.54
C ASP A 270 5.61 -14.58 20.01
N ALA A 271 4.58 -15.19 20.63
CA ALA A 271 3.41 -14.48 21.15
C ALA A 271 3.71 -13.52 22.33
N ASN A 272 4.87 -13.68 22.98
CA ASN A 272 5.34 -12.83 24.10
C ASN A 272 6.27 -11.71 23.63
N GLY A 273 6.43 -11.54 22.30
CA GLY A 273 7.33 -10.56 21.73
C GLY A 273 8.81 -10.91 21.88
N ILE A 274 9.15 -12.19 22.09
CA ILE A 274 10.54 -12.64 22.12
C ILE A 274 10.96 -12.95 20.68
N GLU A 275 12.08 -12.35 20.24
CA GLU A 275 12.62 -12.57 18.91
C GLU A 275 12.96 -14.05 18.69
N GLU A 276 12.40 -14.63 17.64
CA GLU A 276 12.75 -15.97 17.14
C GLU A 276 13.89 -15.85 16.11
N TRP A 277 13.80 -14.88 15.24
CA TRP A 277 14.82 -14.52 14.25
C TRP A 277 14.60 -13.13 13.69
N SER A 278 15.65 -12.54 13.14
CA SER A 278 15.56 -11.33 12.31
C SER A 278 16.42 -11.45 11.05
N LYS A 279 16.09 -10.70 10.02
CA LYS A 279 16.75 -10.64 8.71
C LYS A 279 16.84 -9.22 8.22
N THR A 280 17.90 -8.93 7.45
CA THR A 280 18.05 -7.68 6.71
C THR A 280 18.25 -7.98 5.23
N PHE A 281 17.60 -7.18 4.36
CA PHE A 281 17.73 -7.28 2.91
C PHE A 281 18.31 -5.97 2.38
N SER A 282 19.56 -6.04 1.91
CA SER A 282 20.36 -4.86 1.52
C SER A 282 20.05 -4.32 0.12
N GLU A 283 19.24 -5.03 -0.66
CA GLU A 283 18.79 -4.56 -1.98
C GLU A 283 17.55 -3.65 -1.89
N GLY A 284 16.90 -3.60 -0.73
CA GLY A 284 15.79 -2.70 -0.42
C GLY A 284 16.16 -1.71 0.68
N ASN A 285 15.48 -0.57 0.70
CA ASN A 285 15.70 0.49 1.68
C ASN A 285 14.69 0.43 2.82
N GLU A 286 13.40 0.37 2.51
CA GLU A 286 12.30 0.41 3.45
C GLU A 286 11.40 -0.80 3.26
N GLY A 287 10.95 -1.42 4.36
CA GLY A 287 9.98 -2.51 4.36
C GLY A 287 8.62 -2.03 4.82
N ASN A 288 7.86 -1.40 3.92
CA ASN A 288 6.66 -0.65 4.25
C ASN A 288 5.46 -1.51 4.66
N SER A 289 5.38 -2.74 4.14
CA SER A 289 4.26 -3.64 4.43
C SER A 289 4.69 -5.09 4.41
N VAL A 290 4.16 -5.89 5.33
CA VAL A 290 4.40 -7.33 5.41
C VAL A 290 3.11 -8.10 5.64
N GLN A 291 3.01 -9.27 5.00
CA GLN A 291 1.93 -10.22 5.24
C GLN A 291 2.48 -11.66 5.28
N GLN A 292 1.96 -12.48 6.22
CA GLN A 292 2.18 -13.93 6.16
C GLN A 292 1.39 -14.51 4.98
N THR A 293 2.05 -15.28 4.14
CA THR A 293 1.44 -15.93 2.98
C THR A 293 0.83 -17.28 3.33
N THR A 294 -0.06 -17.79 2.48
CA THR A 294 -0.80 -19.06 2.73
C THR A 294 0.10 -20.28 2.80
N ASP A 295 1.31 -20.23 2.25
CA ASP A 295 2.36 -21.26 2.34
C ASP A 295 3.17 -21.21 3.64
N GLY A 296 2.88 -20.21 4.51
CA GLY A 296 3.54 -19.98 5.79
C GLY A 296 4.77 -19.09 5.73
N GLY A 297 5.21 -18.69 4.53
CA GLY A 297 6.27 -17.68 4.33
C GLY A 297 5.75 -16.25 4.48
N TYR A 298 6.49 -15.28 3.95
CA TYR A 298 6.12 -13.86 4.06
C TYR A 298 6.30 -13.14 2.73
N ILE A 299 5.43 -12.17 2.48
CA ILE A 299 5.55 -11.21 1.39
C ILE A 299 5.77 -9.81 1.97
N ILE A 300 6.77 -9.11 1.47
CA ILE A 300 7.16 -7.77 1.92
C ILE A 300 7.18 -6.86 0.71
N THR A 301 6.63 -5.65 0.82
CA THR A 301 6.86 -4.59 -0.17
C THR A 301 7.53 -3.40 0.47
N GLY A 302 8.26 -2.67 -0.35
CA GLY A 302 8.97 -1.46 0.02
C GLY A 302 9.61 -0.83 -1.19
N ASP A 303 10.73 -0.18 -0.99
CA ASP A 303 11.46 0.54 -2.00
C ASP A 303 12.87 0.01 -2.16
N THR A 304 13.42 0.09 -3.36
CA THR A 304 14.84 -0.14 -3.63
C THR A 304 15.44 1.09 -4.28
N TYR A 305 16.71 1.35 -3.97
CA TYR A 305 17.47 2.43 -4.57
C TYR A 305 18.57 1.85 -5.47
N SER A 306 18.53 2.19 -6.76
CA SER A 306 19.60 1.83 -7.69
C SER A 306 20.50 3.03 -7.98
N SER A 307 21.77 2.94 -7.57
CA SER A 307 22.80 3.94 -7.87
C SER A 307 23.41 3.83 -9.27
N ASN A 308 23.00 2.86 -10.08
CA ASN A 308 23.67 2.49 -11.33
C ASN A 308 23.21 3.27 -12.58
N SER A 309 22.50 4.37 -12.44
CA SER A 309 22.14 5.20 -13.59
C SER A 309 23.17 6.30 -13.85
N LEU A 310 23.46 6.56 -15.12
CA LEU A 310 24.33 7.68 -15.57
C LEU A 310 23.79 9.07 -15.19
N TYR A 311 22.56 9.16 -14.69
CA TYR A 311 21.83 10.39 -14.41
C TYR A 311 21.32 10.52 -12.97
N GLY A 312 21.75 9.66 -12.05
CA GLY A 312 21.30 9.61 -10.66
C GLY A 312 20.56 8.29 -10.34
N GLY A 313 20.41 7.96 -9.05
CA GLY A 313 19.68 6.78 -8.64
C GLY A 313 18.19 6.88 -8.94
N TYR A 314 17.53 5.76 -9.09
CA TYR A 314 16.08 5.67 -9.17
C TYR A 314 15.55 4.77 -8.04
N GLU A 315 14.39 5.11 -7.55
CA GLU A 315 13.62 4.28 -6.63
C GLU A 315 12.64 3.42 -7.42
N ALA A 316 12.43 2.19 -6.99
CA ALA A 316 11.45 1.29 -7.57
C ALA A 316 10.70 0.57 -6.46
N ALA A 317 9.41 0.30 -6.67
CA ALA A 317 8.67 -0.57 -5.78
C ALA A 317 9.35 -1.94 -5.76
N TYR A 318 9.59 -2.47 -4.56
CA TYR A 318 10.31 -3.71 -4.35
C TYR A 318 9.42 -4.72 -3.62
N LEU A 319 9.44 -5.95 -4.09
CA LEU A 319 8.66 -7.05 -3.55
C LEU A 319 9.59 -8.21 -3.24
N ILE A 320 9.53 -8.71 -2.01
CA ILE A 320 10.33 -9.85 -1.54
C ILE A 320 9.40 -10.93 -1.02
N LYS A 321 9.57 -12.16 -1.50
CA LYS A 321 8.95 -13.37 -0.94
C LYS A 321 9.99 -14.17 -0.18
N THR A 322 9.65 -14.58 1.04
CA THR A 322 10.49 -15.44 1.86
C THR A 322 9.78 -16.74 2.22
N ASP A 323 10.55 -17.74 2.64
CA ASP A 323 10.03 -18.91 3.35
C ASP A 323 9.63 -18.54 4.80
N ALA A 324 9.15 -19.53 5.57
CA ALA A 324 8.74 -19.35 6.96
C ALA A 324 9.90 -18.99 7.93
N ASN A 325 11.15 -19.18 7.51
CA ASN A 325 12.35 -18.85 8.28
C ASN A 325 12.96 -17.50 7.87
N GLY A 326 12.27 -16.75 7.01
CA GLY A 326 12.74 -15.47 6.51
C GLY A 326 13.86 -15.58 5.48
N VAL A 327 14.06 -16.75 4.85
CA VAL A 327 15.01 -16.93 3.76
C VAL A 327 14.35 -16.48 2.45
N GLU A 328 14.98 -15.57 1.73
CA GLU A 328 14.47 -15.08 0.45
C GLU A 328 14.32 -16.24 -0.55
N GLU A 329 13.13 -16.37 -1.12
CA GLU A 329 12.83 -17.29 -2.23
C GLU A 329 12.97 -16.57 -3.56
N TRP A 330 12.50 -15.34 -3.65
CA TRP A 330 12.64 -14.46 -4.80
C TRP A 330 12.38 -13.01 -4.40
N SER A 331 12.89 -12.10 -5.23
CA SER A 331 12.56 -10.68 -5.18
C SER A 331 12.31 -10.10 -6.56
N LYS A 332 11.55 -9.00 -6.64
CA LYS A 332 11.20 -8.28 -7.86
C LYS A 332 11.21 -6.79 -7.61
N SER A 333 11.66 -6.02 -8.61
CA SER A 333 11.53 -4.57 -8.63
C SER A 333 10.61 -4.13 -9.76
N PHE A 334 9.75 -3.17 -9.50
CA PHE A 334 8.80 -2.61 -10.46
C PHE A 334 9.14 -1.12 -10.62
N ALA A 335 9.80 -0.80 -11.74
CA ALA A 335 10.00 0.58 -12.16
C ALA A 335 8.79 1.03 -12.98
N GLY A 336 8.31 2.24 -12.77
CA GLY A 336 7.10 2.77 -13.45
C GLY A 336 7.11 2.59 -14.98
N ILE A 337 5.94 2.57 -15.59
CA ILE A 337 5.57 2.03 -16.92
C ILE A 337 6.27 2.70 -18.12
N TYR A 338 6.98 3.81 -17.95
CA TYR A 338 7.45 4.64 -19.08
C TYR A 338 8.95 4.59 -19.31
N SER A 339 9.43 3.53 -19.98
CA SER A 339 10.80 3.48 -20.49
C SER A 339 10.85 3.00 -21.94
N VAL A 340 10.55 3.85 -22.92
CA VAL A 340 10.90 3.53 -24.32
C VAL A 340 12.01 4.41 -24.87
N ASP A 341 12.28 5.59 -24.29
CA ASP A 341 13.37 6.48 -24.74
C ASP A 341 13.85 7.46 -23.64
N SER A 342 13.74 7.11 -22.34
CA SER A 342 13.88 8.12 -21.31
C SER A 342 15.28 8.27 -20.75
N ILE A 343 15.81 9.46 -20.95
CA ILE A 343 16.88 10.12 -20.21
C ILE A 343 16.42 10.47 -18.76
N PHE A 344 15.20 10.08 -18.34
CA PHE A 344 14.58 10.49 -17.08
C PHE A 344 14.25 9.26 -16.21
N SER A 345 14.60 9.36 -14.93
CA SER A 345 14.41 8.34 -13.91
C SER A 345 12.91 8.09 -13.64
N ASN A 346 12.50 6.83 -13.69
CA ASN A 346 11.20 6.39 -13.22
C ASN A 346 11.34 6.12 -11.72
N TYR A 347 10.56 6.85 -10.91
CA TYR A 347 10.44 6.61 -9.48
C TYR A 347 9.17 5.82 -9.22
N GLY A 348 9.25 4.78 -8.41
CA GLY A 348 8.10 4.03 -7.94
C GLY A 348 8.33 3.55 -6.52
N SER A 349 7.31 3.60 -5.68
CA SER A 349 7.36 3.11 -4.30
C SER A 349 6.24 2.12 -4.04
N GLY A 350 6.50 1.13 -3.17
CA GLY A 350 5.52 0.14 -2.73
C GLY A 350 5.17 0.36 -1.26
N TRP A 351 3.95 0.85 -0.98
CA TRP A 351 3.52 1.19 0.38
C TRP A 351 2.71 0.10 1.06
N SER A 352 1.93 -0.68 0.31
CA SER A 352 1.07 -1.71 0.87
C SER A 352 1.02 -2.93 -0.03
N VAL A 353 1.05 -4.13 0.55
CA VAL A 353 0.94 -5.41 -0.16
C VAL A 353 -0.07 -6.32 0.52
N GLN A 354 -0.82 -7.06 -0.29
CA GLN A 354 -1.69 -8.13 0.18
C GLN A 354 -1.62 -9.34 -0.76
N GLN A 355 -1.58 -10.56 -0.20
CA GLN A 355 -1.81 -11.77 -0.98
C GLN A 355 -3.28 -11.83 -1.40
N THR A 356 -3.53 -12.08 -2.68
CA THR A 356 -4.86 -12.18 -3.25
C THR A 356 -5.40 -13.62 -3.25
N ASN A 357 -6.71 -13.78 -3.38
CA ASN A 357 -7.38 -15.08 -3.32
C ASN A 357 -6.93 -16.08 -4.41
N ASP A 358 -6.32 -15.60 -5.50
CA ASP A 358 -5.73 -16.41 -6.57
C ASP A 358 -4.28 -16.85 -6.28
N GLY A 359 -3.76 -16.49 -5.10
CA GLY A 359 -2.41 -16.80 -4.65
C GLY A 359 -1.34 -15.81 -5.10
N GLY A 360 -1.67 -14.84 -5.95
CA GLY A 360 -0.77 -13.76 -6.34
C GLY A 360 -0.75 -12.62 -5.31
N TYR A 361 -0.27 -11.44 -5.71
CA TYR A 361 -0.15 -10.28 -4.82
C TYR A 361 -0.71 -9.03 -5.47
N ILE A 362 -1.26 -8.14 -4.64
CA ILE A 362 -1.65 -6.79 -5.03
C ILE A 362 -0.81 -5.79 -4.23
N ILE A 363 -0.23 -4.82 -4.90
CA ILE A 363 0.63 -3.78 -4.32
C ILE A 363 0.07 -2.42 -4.70
N THR A 364 0.08 -1.47 -3.79
CA THR A 364 -0.14 -0.05 -4.11
C THR A 364 1.01 0.81 -3.63
N GLY A 365 1.16 1.96 -4.28
CA GLY A 365 2.19 2.94 -3.98
C GLY A 365 2.06 4.20 -4.82
N GLY A 366 3.18 4.84 -5.09
CA GLY A 366 3.27 5.98 -5.99
C GLY A 366 4.21 5.70 -7.16
N THR A 367 3.91 6.27 -8.33
CA THR A 367 4.83 6.29 -9.46
C THR A 367 4.95 7.71 -10.01
N TYR A 368 6.15 8.15 -10.35
CA TYR A 368 6.37 9.49 -10.89
C TYR A 368 6.31 9.48 -12.41
N SER A 369 5.45 10.31 -12.97
CA SER A 369 5.36 10.54 -14.40
C SER A 369 5.76 11.96 -14.78
N TYR A 370 6.91 12.11 -15.42
CA TYR A 370 7.39 13.41 -15.89
C TYR A 370 6.45 14.09 -16.90
N PHE A 371 5.69 13.31 -17.69
CA PHE A 371 4.83 13.84 -18.74
C PHE A 371 3.43 14.26 -18.25
N TYR A 372 2.99 13.76 -17.10
CA TYR A 372 1.67 14.06 -16.53
C TYR A 372 1.72 14.94 -15.28
N GLY A 373 2.94 15.33 -14.84
CA GLY A 373 3.14 16.45 -13.92
C GLY A 373 3.21 16.09 -12.44
N GLY A 374 3.33 14.80 -12.04
CA GLY A 374 3.39 14.47 -10.63
C GLY A 374 3.57 12.97 -10.34
N TYR A 375 3.35 12.59 -9.09
CA TYR A 375 3.18 11.21 -8.68
C TYR A 375 1.73 10.79 -8.91
N ASP A 376 1.54 9.59 -9.45
CA ASP A 376 0.24 8.93 -9.58
C ASP A 376 0.15 7.72 -8.65
N ILE A 377 -1.05 7.38 -8.20
CA ILE A 377 -1.32 6.15 -7.47
C ILE A 377 -1.00 4.96 -8.37
N TYR A 378 -0.15 4.08 -7.88
CA TYR A 378 0.32 2.90 -8.58
C TYR A 378 -0.32 1.63 -8.01
N LEU A 379 -0.89 0.79 -8.87
CA LEU A 379 -1.47 -0.50 -8.51
C LEU A 379 -0.87 -1.60 -9.37
N ILE A 380 -0.27 -2.61 -8.73
CA ILE A 380 0.41 -3.72 -9.39
C ILE A 380 -0.22 -5.03 -8.95
N LYS A 381 -0.66 -5.86 -9.92
CA LYS A 381 -1.09 -7.23 -9.65
C LYS A 381 -0.08 -8.22 -10.19
N THR A 382 0.34 -9.17 -9.35
CA THR A 382 1.28 -10.23 -9.74
C THR A 382 0.67 -11.62 -9.59
N ASP A 383 1.31 -12.62 -10.22
CA ASP A 383 1.10 -14.02 -9.90
C ASP A 383 1.82 -14.39 -8.57
N ASN A 384 1.77 -15.65 -8.18
CA ASN A 384 2.44 -16.16 -6.98
C ASN A 384 3.98 -16.18 -7.07
N ASN A 385 4.56 -15.99 -8.25
CA ASN A 385 6.01 -15.88 -8.48
C ASN A 385 6.48 -14.42 -8.59
N GLY A 386 5.61 -13.46 -8.30
CA GLY A 386 5.91 -12.04 -8.41
C GLY A 386 5.96 -11.52 -9.85
N ASN A 387 5.54 -12.29 -10.85
CA ASN A 387 5.46 -11.78 -12.21
C ASN A 387 4.17 -10.99 -12.37
N VAL A 388 4.25 -9.81 -12.95
CA VAL A 388 3.06 -9.00 -13.21
C VAL A 388 2.15 -9.75 -14.17
N THR A 389 0.90 -9.95 -13.77
CA THR A 389 -0.04 -10.77 -14.54
C THR A 389 -0.68 -9.96 -15.65
N SER A 390 -0.47 -10.39 -16.88
CA SER A 390 -1.15 -9.86 -18.06
C SER A 390 -2.40 -10.69 -18.38
N THR A 391 -3.38 -10.75 -17.52
CA THR A 391 -4.68 -11.29 -17.90
C THR A 391 -5.65 -10.17 -18.21
N PHE A 392 -5.52 -9.54 -19.38
CA PHE A 392 -6.68 -9.01 -20.04
C PHE A 392 -7.60 -10.18 -20.41
N ASN A 393 -8.42 -10.64 -19.50
CA ASN A 393 -9.73 -11.12 -19.87
C ASN A 393 -10.59 -9.86 -20.05
N ILE A 394 -10.33 -9.12 -21.12
CA ILE A 394 -11.39 -8.26 -21.68
C ILE A 394 -12.49 -9.24 -22.01
N PRO A 395 -13.71 -9.13 -21.41
CA PRO A 395 -14.83 -9.94 -21.85
C PRO A 395 -14.94 -9.70 -23.35
N PHE A 396 -14.66 -10.73 -24.15
CA PHE A 396 -14.78 -10.61 -25.60
C PHE A 396 -16.26 -10.27 -25.89
N ASN A 397 -16.53 -9.00 -26.18
CA ASN A 397 -17.83 -8.59 -26.65
C ASN A 397 -17.95 -8.99 -28.13
N PRO A 398 -18.65 -10.05 -28.48
CA PRO A 398 -18.74 -10.51 -29.86
C PRO A 398 -19.46 -9.50 -30.78
N ASN A 399 -20.09 -8.48 -30.20
CA ASN A 399 -20.85 -7.45 -30.92
C ASN A 399 -20.09 -6.11 -31.02
N ARG A 400 -18.86 -6.03 -30.49
CA ARG A 400 -18.06 -4.80 -30.60
C ARG A 400 -17.79 -4.45 -32.05
N LYS A 401 -17.78 -3.17 -32.36
CA LYS A 401 -17.52 -2.66 -33.71
C LYS A 401 -16.16 -1.96 -33.74
N LEU A 402 -15.42 -2.23 -34.81
CA LEU A 402 -14.18 -1.50 -35.07
C LEU A 402 -14.49 -0.02 -35.23
N GLN A 403 -13.90 0.83 -34.37
CA GLN A 403 -14.07 2.26 -34.40
C GLN A 403 -12.95 2.92 -35.23
N ASN A 404 -11.70 2.50 -34.99
CA ASN A 404 -10.55 3.06 -35.67
C ASN A 404 -9.39 2.07 -35.79
N THR A 405 -8.43 2.35 -36.68
CA THR A 405 -7.16 1.63 -36.84
C THR A 405 -6.03 2.64 -36.88
N VAL A 406 -5.04 2.46 -35.98
CA VAL A 406 -3.91 3.38 -35.85
C VAL A 406 -2.56 2.64 -35.91
N ASP A 407 -1.50 3.33 -36.28
CA ASP A 407 -0.13 2.82 -36.16
C ASP A 407 0.35 2.87 -34.69
N LEU A 408 1.55 2.38 -34.43
CA LEU A 408 2.14 2.39 -33.09
C LEU A 408 2.41 3.81 -32.51
N LEU A 409 2.22 4.85 -33.33
CA LEU A 409 2.33 6.24 -32.92
C LEU A 409 0.96 6.92 -32.80
N GLY A 410 -0.15 6.14 -32.83
CA GLY A 410 -1.50 6.64 -32.69
C GLY A 410 -2.08 7.33 -33.94
N ARG A 411 -1.41 7.32 -35.08
CA ARG A 411 -1.89 7.93 -36.33
C ARG A 411 -2.80 6.97 -37.06
N GLU A 412 -3.95 7.46 -37.54
CA GLU A 412 -4.88 6.66 -38.34
C GLU A 412 -4.21 6.08 -39.59
N ILE A 413 -4.34 4.77 -39.78
CA ILE A 413 -3.83 4.07 -40.95
C ILE A 413 -4.85 3.06 -41.48
N LYS A 414 -4.67 2.68 -42.73
CA LYS A 414 -5.30 1.47 -43.25
C LYS A 414 -4.41 0.28 -42.99
N PRO A 415 -4.98 -0.88 -42.56
CA PRO A 415 -4.20 -2.10 -42.35
C PRO A 415 -3.38 -2.44 -43.59
N GLN A 416 -2.07 -2.70 -43.39
CA GLN A 416 -1.13 -3.07 -44.44
C GLN A 416 -0.39 -4.33 -44.03
N LYS A 417 0.04 -5.11 -45.02
CA LYS A 417 0.84 -6.33 -44.80
C LYS A 417 2.19 -6.00 -44.18
N ASN A 418 2.61 -6.83 -43.24
CA ASN A 418 3.90 -6.72 -42.53
C ASN A 418 4.10 -5.43 -41.73
N ILE A 419 3.02 -4.70 -41.47
CA ILE A 419 3.00 -3.54 -40.58
C ILE A 419 2.13 -3.84 -39.37
N THR A 420 2.69 -3.65 -38.18
CA THR A 420 1.91 -3.74 -36.95
C THR A 420 1.01 -2.52 -36.78
N PHE A 421 -0.26 -2.76 -36.47
CA PHE A 421 -1.23 -1.70 -36.20
C PHE A 421 -2.13 -2.08 -35.02
N ILE A 422 -2.87 -1.10 -34.52
CA ILE A 422 -3.78 -1.22 -33.39
C ILE A 422 -5.20 -0.97 -33.90
N GLU A 423 -6.11 -1.90 -33.68
CA GLU A 423 -7.55 -1.72 -33.87
C GLU A 423 -8.19 -1.27 -32.55
N ILE A 424 -8.97 -0.20 -32.61
CA ILE A 424 -9.70 0.39 -31.49
C ILE A 424 -11.19 0.13 -31.73
N TYR A 425 -11.89 -0.40 -30.71
CA TYR A 425 -13.29 -0.78 -30.79
C TYR A 425 -14.19 0.21 -30.04
N ASP A 426 -15.48 0.17 -30.30
CA ASP A 426 -16.51 1.07 -29.73
C ASP A 426 -16.77 0.85 -28.23
N ASP A 427 -16.29 -0.26 -27.67
CA ASP A 427 -16.32 -0.57 -26.25
C ASP A 427 -15.04 -0.12 -25.50
N GLY A 428 -14.16 0.63 -26.18
CA GLY A 428 -12.88 1.10 -25.64
C GLY A 428 -11.76 0.05 -25.67
N THR A 429 -12.03 -1.18 -26.10
CA THR A 429 -11.00 -2.20 -26.21
C THR A 429 -10.08 -1.97 -27.40
N VAL A 430 -8.82 -2.43 -27.30
CA VAL A 430 -7.83 -2.32 -28.38
C VAL A 430 -7.19 -3.67 -28.67
N GLU A 431 -6.88 -3.92 -29.94
CA GLU A 431 -6.14 -5.12 -30.37
C GLU A 431 -4.96 -4.74 -31.25
N LYS A 432 -3.78 -5.27 -30.90
CA LYS A 432 -2.60 -5.16 -31.76
C LYS A 432 -2.60 -6.26 -32.82
N LYS A 433 -2.49 -5.90 -34.08
CA LYS A 433 -2.54 -6.83 -35.22
C LYS A 433 -1.35 -6.69 -36.16
N LEU A 434 -0.98 -7.80 -36.77
CA LEU A 434 -0.01 -7.88 -37.86
C LEU A 434 -0.58 -8.78 -38.96
N ILE A 435 -0.72 -8.24 -40.17
CA ILE A 435 -1.11 -9.05 -41.34
C ILE A 435 0.17 -9.58 -41.96
N VAL A 436 0.37 -10.88 -41.90
CA VAL A 436 1.46 -11.60 -42.58
C VAL A 436 0.94 -12.27 -43.85
N GLU A 437 1.84 -12.53 -44.84
CA GLU A 437 1.44 -13.17 -46.09
C GLU A 437 0.97 -14.63 -45.94
#